data_1f37d5a58a078ed1ac77e5a8b6398bc7
#
_entry.id   1f37d5a58a078ed1ac77e5a8b6398bc7
#
_cell.length_a   1.000
_cell.length_b   1.000
_cell.length_c   1.000
_cell.angle_alpha   90.00
_cell.angle_beta   90.00
_cell.angle_gamma   90.00
#
_symmetry.space_group_name_H-M   'P 1'
#
loop_
_entity.id
_entity.type
_entity.pdbx_description
1 polymer ?
#
loop_
_entity_poly.entity_id
_entity_poly.type
_entity_poly.pdbx_seq_one_letter_code
_entity_poly.pdbx_strand_id
1 'polypeptide(L)'
;MNIAIIKYNAGNVASVMYALDRIGAKYTWTDDEKVIQSADKVIFPGVGEASTAMAYLKEKKLDQLIPTLKQPVLATCIGMQLLCKHSEENDTDCMGVFDVNITRFQSNTLKIPHVGWNSIKAQGENDLMKGLNETEFVYFVHSFYAPVNAYTTAVCEYVHPFSAMLHKDNFYAAQFHAEISGKAGEQILKNFLAL
;
A
#
# COMPACT_ATOMS: atom_id res chain seq x y z
N MET A 1 6.94 6.77 19.69
CA MET A 1 6.35 6.77 18.33
C MET A 1 5.01 6.08 18.39
N ASN A 2 3.96 6.73 17.96
CA ASN A 2 2.60 6.22 17.87
C ASN A 2 2.22 6.03 16.41
N ILE A 3 1.71 4.85 16.05
CA ILE A 3 1.29 4.52 14.70
C ILE A 3 -0.23 4.46 14.66
N ALA A 4 -0.88 5.15 13.73
CA ALA A 4 -2.28 4.94 13.44
C ALA A 4 -2.43 3.96 12.27
N ILE A 5 -3.22 2.91 12.47
CA ILE A 5 -3.68 2.04 11.38
C ILE A 5 -5.10 2.49 11.02
N ILE A 6 -5.29 2.91 9.78
CA ILE A 6 -6.61 3.36 9.31
C ILE A 6 -7.63 2.22 9.41
N LYS A 7 -8.69 2.48 10.16
CA LYS A 7 -9.82 1.57 10.29
C LYS A 7 -10.87 1.90 9.25
N TYR A 8 -11.15 0.95 8.38
CA TYR A 8 -12.25 0.99 7.44
C TYR A 8 -12.72 -0.45 7.16
N ASN A 9 -13.64 -0.66 6.24
CA ASN A 9 -14.22 -1.96 5.93
C ASN A 9 -13.28 -2.90 5.14
N ALA A 10 -11.96 -2.69 5.22
CA ALA A 10 -10.97 -3.60 4.67
C ALA A 10 -10.72 -4.76 5.63
N GLY A 11 -10.77 -5.98 5.10
CA GLY A 11 -10.49 -7.18 5.87
C GLY A 11 -8.99 -7.33 6.18
N ASN A 12 -8.68 -8.26 7.10
CA ASN A 12 -7.33 -8.75 7.42
C ASN A 12 -6.31 -7.73 7.97
N VAL A 13 -6.77 -6.71 8.70
CA VAL A 13 -5.87 -5.83 9.46
C VAL A 13 -5.04 -6.59 10.51
N ALA A 14 -5.51 -7.77 10.95
CA ALA A 14 -4.82 -8.59 11.95
C ALA A 14 -3.37 -8.95 11.53
N SER A 15 -3.13 -9.26 10.26
CA SER A 15 -1.78 -9.55 9.77
C SER A 15 -0.84 -8.36 9.90
N VAL A 16 -1.34 -7.14 9.67
CA VAL A 16 -0.57 -5.90 9.87
C VAL A 16 -0.26 -5.70 11.35
N MET A 17 -1.24 -5.90 12.23
CA MET A 17 -1.05 -5.82 13.69
C MET A 17 -0.01 -6.83 14.16
N TYR A 18 -0.11 -8.10 13.75
CA TYR A 18 0.89 -9.11 14.10
C TYR A 18 2.29 -8.79 13.56
N ALA A 19 2.40 -8.19 12.37
CA ALA A 19 3.71 -7.76 11.87
C ALA A 19 4.31 -6.64 12.70
N LEU A 20 3.49 -5.66 13.12
CA LEU A 20 3.92 -4.60 14.02
C LEU A 20 4.27 -5.10 15.43
N ASP A 21 3.50 -6.06 15.97
CA ASP A 21 3.80 -6.70 17.25
C ASP A 21 5.17 -7.40 17.23
N ARG A 22 5.47 -8.13 16.13
CA ARG A 22 6.78 -8.80 15.97
C ARG A 22 7.96 -7.85 16.02
N ILE A 23 7.80 -6.63 15.55
CA ILE A 23 8.85 -5.59 15.55
C ILE A 23 8.76 -4.64 16.76
N GLY A 24 7.86 -4.93 17.70
CA GLY A 24 7.70 -4.18 18.95
C GLY A 24 7.11 -2.77 18.77
N ALA A 25 6.37 -2.52 17.72
CA ALA A 25 5.78 -1.22 17.43
C ALA A 25 4.42 -1.05 18.16
N LYS A 26 4.18 0.16 18.69
CA LYS A 26 2.88 0.52 19.30
C LYS A 26 1.99 1.16 18.24
N TYR A 27 0.75 0.73 18.17
CA TYR A 27 -0.21 1.22 17.21
C TYR A 27 -1.62 1.37 17.79
N THR A 28 -2.45 2.14 17.09
CA THR A 28 -3.88 2.28 17.35
C THR A 28 -4.64 2.04 16.05
N TRP A 29 -5.56 1.09 16.04
CA TRP A 29 -6.47 0.86 14.92
C TRP A 29 -7.70 1.75 15.07
N THR A 30 -7.87 2.73 14.20
CA THR A 30 -8.84 3.82 14.42
C THR A 30 -9.33 4.46 13.12
N ASP A 31 -10.56 4.98 13.16
CA ASP A 31 -11.15 5.90 12.19
C ASP A 31 -11.35 7.31 12.78
N ASP A 32 -10.84 7.57 13.99
CA ASP A 32 -10.87 8.89 14.62
C ASP A 32 -9.84 9.82 13.95
N GLU A 33 -10.35 10.91 13.36
CA GLU A 33 -9.55 11.91 12.66
C GLU A 33 -8.43 12.50 13.54
N LYS A 34 -8.72 12.82 14.79
CA LYS A 34 -7.73 13.45 15.70
C LYS A 34 -6.60 12.49 16.04
N VAL A 35 -6.93 11.21 16.25
CA VAL A 35 -5.93 10.18 16.52
C VAL A 35 -5.05 9.96 15.28
N ILE A 36 -5.64 9.93 14.09
CA ILE A 36 -4.90 9.78 12.82
C ILE A 36 -3.97 10.97 12.60
N GLN A 37 -4.47 12.19 12.76
CA GLN A 37 -3.67 13.43 12.56
C GLN A 37 -2.53 13.58 13.56
N SER A 38 -2.71 13.11 14.81
CA SER A 38 -1.71 13.22 15.86
C SER A 38 -0.70 12.07 15.91
N ALA A 39 -0.88 11.05 15.08
CA ALA A 39 0.05 9.93 14.99
C ALA A 39 1.37 10.35 14.34
N ASP A 40 2.48 9.77 14.79
CA ASP A 40 3.81 10.00 14.20
C ASP A 40 3.89 9.39 12.79
N LYS A 41 3.19 8.28 12.55
CA LYS A 41 3.11 7.57 11.27
C LYS A 41 1.73 6.97 11.08
N VAL A 42 1.35 6.78 9.81
CA VAL A 42 0.07 6.21 9.44
C VAL A 42 0.29 4.99 8.54
N ILE A 43 -0.40 3.90 8.83
CA ILE A 43 -0.48 2.73 7.93
C ILE A 43 -1.91 2.69 7.38
N PHE A 44 -2.02 2.68 6.07
CA PHE A 44 -3.26 2.53 5.34
C PHE A 44 -3.28 1.15 4.66
N PRO A 45 -3.66 0.10 5.40
CA PRO A 45 -3.65 -1.26 4.88
C PRO A 45 -4.87 -1.47 3.98
N GLY A 46 -4.89 -2.58 3.25
CA GLY A 46 -6.14 -2.93 2.62
C GLY A 46 -6.16 -4.25 1.90
N VAL A 47 -7.29 -4.90 2.03
CA VAL A 47 -7.75 -6.00 1.19
C VAL A 47 -9.22 -5.74 0.86
N GLY A 48 -9.68 -6.20 -0.28
CA GLY A 48 -11.05 -6.01 -0.71
C GLY A 48 -11.16 -5.34 -2.06
N GLU A 49 -12.21 -4.58 -2.25
CA GLU A 49 -12.64 -4.03 -3.52
C GLU A 49 -12.71 -2.49 -3.43
N ALA A 50 -12.29 -1.80 -4.50
CA ALA A 50 -12.07 -0.36 -4.50
C ALA A 50 -13.35 0.44 -4.22
N SER A 51 -14.48 0.11 -4.85
CA SER A 51 -15.70 0.93 -4.75
C SER A 51 -16.32 0.87 -3.35
N THR A 52 -16.37 -0.31 -2.73
CA THR A 52 -16.86 -0.49 -1.35
C THR A 52 -15.94 0.18 -0.34
N ALA A 53 -14.63 0.11 -0.54
CA ALA A 53 -13.66 0.79 0.30
C ALA A 53 -13.82 2.32 0.21
N MET A 54 -13.88 2.88 -1.01
CA MET A 54 -14.08 4.31 -1.22
C MET A 54 -15.43 4.81 -0.69
N ALA A 55 -16.51 4.02 -0.80
CA ALA A 55 -17.81 4.38 -0.23
C ALA A 55 -17.72 4.57 1.30
N TYR A 56 -17.06 3.65 2.00
CA TYR A 56 -16.84 3.77 3.44
C TYR A 56 -15.94 4.97 3.80
N LEU A 57 -14.83 5.15 3.08
CA LEU A 57 -13.93 6.27 3.32
C LEU A 57 -14.63 7.61 3.14
N LYS A 58 -15.47 7.75 2.11
CA LYS A 58 -16.30 8.94 1.87
C LYS A 58 -17.34 9.15 2.98
N GLU A 59 -18.03 8.10 3.44
CA GLU A 59 -18.97 8.18 4.57
C GLU A 59 -18.30 8.74 5.84
N LYS A 60 -17.06 8.32 6.11
CA LYS A 60 -16.26 8.75 7.26
C LYS A 60 -15.42 10.00 7.01
N LYS A 61 -15.46 10.57 5.81
CA LYS A 61 -14.63 11.71 5.35
C LYS A 61 -13.12 11.44 5.42
N LEU A 62 -12.74 10.17 5.49
CA LEU A 62 -11.32 9.76 5.51
C LEU A 62 -10.68 9.96 4.14
N ASP A 63 -11.45 9.93 3.06
CA ASP A 63 -11.01 10.25 1.70
C ASP A 63 -10.49 11.69 1.56
N GLN A 64 -11.04 12.62 2.35
CA GLN A 64 -10.59 14.01 2.41
C GLN A 64 -9.45 14.20 3.40
N LEU A 65 -9.42 13.45 4.51
CA LEU A 65 -8.40 13.53 5.53
C LEU A 65 -7.05 12.97 5.06
N ILE A 66 -7.05 11.73 4.55
CA ILE A 66 -5.81 10.99 4.22
C ILE A 66 -4.89 11.80 3.31
N PRO A 67 -5.35 12.42 2.20
CA PRO A 67 -4.48 13.21 1.32
C PRO A 67 -3.85 14.44 1.99
N THR A 68 -4.37 14.91 3.12
CA THR A 68 -3.87 16.11 3.82
C THR A 68 -2.82 15.80 4.88
N LEU A 69 -2.61 14.52 5.21
CA LEU A 69 -1.64 14.09 6.21
C LEU A 69 -0.22 14.54 5.86
N LYS A 70 0.55 14.92 6.89
CA LYS A 70 1.92 15.43 6.72
C LYS A 70 2.99 14.45 7.22
N GLN A 71 2.62 13.60 8.16
CA GLN A 71 3.48 12.50 8.63
C GLN A 71 3.59 11.39 7.58
N PRO A 72 4.61 10.54 7.63
CA PRO A 72 4.75 9.42 6.71
C PRO A 72 3.53 8.50 6.71
N VAL A 73 3.06 8.16 5.53
CA VAL A 73 1.94 7.24 5.28
C VAL A 73 2.44 6.05 4.47
N LEU A 74 2.23 4.84 4.96
CA LEU A 74 2.45 3.60 4.20
C LEU A 74 1.13 2.97 3.83
N ALA A 75 0.82 2.91 2.54
CA ALA A 75 -0.34 2.21 2.02
C ALA A 75 0.05 0.85 1.42
N THR A 76 -0.76 -0.19 1.66
CA THR A 76 -0.49 -1.54 1.11
C THR A 76 -1.68 -2.08 0.33
N CYS A 77 -1.40 -2.76 -0.77
CA CYS A 77 -2.35 -3.43 -1.66
C CYS A 77 -3.48 -2.48 -2.12
N ILE A 78 -4.74 -2.73 -1.75
CA ILE A 78 -5.84 -1.83 -2.11
C ILE A 78 -5.63 -0.41 -1.57
N GLY A 79 -5.00 -0.24 -0.41
CA GLY A 79 -4.65 1.08 0.11
C GLY A 79 -3.77 1.89 -0.85
N MET A 80 -2.78 1.27 -1.50
CA MET A 80 -1.99 1.90 -2.56
C MET A 80 -2.89 2.32 -3.74
N GLN A 81 -3.79 1.45 -4.18
CA GLN A 81 -4.67 1.73 -5.31
C GLN A 81 -5.65 2.87 -5.01
N LEU A 82 -6.17 2.94 -3.78
CA LEU A 82 -7.05 4.02 -3.31
C LEU A 82 -6.34 5.38 -3.19
N LEU A 83 -5.01 5.42 -3.03
CA LEU A 83 -4.23 6.66 -3.11
C LEU A 83 -4.03 7.13 -4.56
N CYS A 84 -4.26 6.30 -5.56
CA CYS A 84 -4.21 6.67 -6.96
C CYS A 84 -5.43 7.52 -7.35
N LYS A 85 -5.51 7.95 -8.62
CA LYS A 85 -6.57 8.84 -9.09
C LYS A 85 -7.87 8.09 -9.38
N HIS A 86 -7.78 6.96 -10.04
CA HIS A 86 -8.91 6.19 -10.52
C HIS A 86 -8.56 4.71 -10.59
N SER A 87 -9.54 3.84 -10.44
CA SER A 87 -9.41 2.39 -10.61
C SER A 87 -10.46 1.86 -11.58
N GLU A 88 -10.04 1.02 -12.53
CA GLU A 88 -10.95 0.26 -13.38
C GLU A 88 -11.82 -0.73 -12.60
N GLU A 89 -11.47 -1.01 -11.33
CA GLU A 89 -12.31 -1.83 -10.47
C GLU A 89 -13.60 -1.10 -10.11
N ASN A 90 -14.68 -1.52 -10.78
CA ASN A 90 -16.01 -0.89 -10.69
C ASN A 90 -16.02 0.62 -10.98
N ASP A 91 -15.15 1.06 -11.91
CA ASP A 91 -15.09 2.47 -12.38
C ASP A 91 -15.04 3.46 -11.20
N THR A 92 -14.04 3.29 -10.31
CA THR A 92 -13.99 3.94 -9.01
C THR A 92 -13.05 5.14 -9.00
N ASP A 93 -13.58 6.34 -8.73
CA ASP A 93 -12.77 7.51 -8.41
C ASP A 93 -12.17 7.38 -7.01
N CYS A 94 -10.84 7.51 -6.93
CA CYS A 94 -10.03 7.35 -5.73
C CYS A 94 -9.50 8.69 -5.22
N MET A 95 -8.50 8.69 -4.31
CA MET A 95 -8.08 9.91 -3.60
C MET A 95 -7.13 10.83 -4.37
N GLY A 96 -6.50 10.37 -5.46
CA GLY A 96 -5.69 11.21 -6.35
C GLY A 96 -4.38 11.75 -5.78
N VAL A 97 -3.82 11.13 -4.74
CA VAL A 97 -2.48 11.47 -4.24
C VAL A 97 -1.44 11.20 -5.32
N PHE A 98 -1.54 10.05 -5.98
CA PHE A 98 -0.78 9.72 -7.19
C PHE A 98 -1.67 9.96 -8.42
N ASP A 99 -1.20 10.74 -9.39
CA ASP A 99 -1.90 10.93 -10.68
C ASP A 99 -1.69 9.71 -11.59
N VAL A 100 -2.26 8.58 -11.18
CA VAL A 100 -2.12 7.27 -11.82
C VAL A 100 -3.48 6.60 -11.87
N ASN A 101 -3.82 6.01 -13.01
CA ASN A 101 -4.99 5.16 -13.15
C ASN A 101 -4.59 3.70 -12.92
N ILE A 102 -5.33 3.03 -12.06
CA ILE A 102 -5.20 1.60 -11.78
C ILE A 102 -5.93 0.83 -12.86
N THR A 103 -5.27 -0.13 -13.51
CA THR A 103 -5.80 -0.91 -14.63
C THR A 103 -5.87 -2.40 -14.27
N ARG A 104 -6.72 -3.15 -14.97
CA ARG A 104 -6.86 -4.59 -14.76
C ARG A 104 -5.85 -5.36 -15.62
N PHE A 105 -5.21 -6.37 -15.04
CA PHE A 105 -4.45 -7.34 -15.82
C PHE A 105 -5.33 -8.08 -16.82
N GLN A 106 -4.80 -8.24 -18.04
CA GLN A 106 -5.40 -9.05 -19.09
C GLN A 106 -4.36 -10.03 -19.60
N SER A 107 -4.62 -11.34 -19.55
CA SER A 107 -3.72 -12.36 -20.01
C SER A 107 -4.49 -13.61 -20.44
N ASN A 108 -4.00 -14.24 -21.53
CA ASN A 108 -4.49 -15.53 -21.99
C ASN A 108 -3.59 -16.69 -21.52
N THR A 109 -2.46 -16.39 -20.87
CA THR A 109 -1.43 -17.38 -20.50
C THR A 109 -1.20 -17.46 -19.00
N LEU A 110 -1.33 -16.35 -18.29
CA LEU A 110 -1.14 -16.27 -16.85
C LEU A 110 -2.49 -16.13 -16.13
N LYS A 111 -2.57 -16.70 -14.93
CA LYS A 111 -3.79 -16.60 -14.11
C LYS A 111 -3.96 -15.19 -13.55
N ILE A 112 -5.19 -14.69 -13.54
CA ILE A 112 -5.60 -13.46 -12.86
C ILE A 112 -6.65 -13.85 -11.82
N PRO A 113 -6.47 -13.47 -10.53
CA PRO A 113 -5.47 -12.54 -9.99
C PRO A 113 -4.03 -13.07 -9.96
N HIS A 114 -3.05 -12.16 -9.92
CA HIS A 114 -1.67 -12.43 -9.55
C HIS A 114 -1.63 -12.79 -8.06
N VAL A 115 -1.42 -14.06 -7.74
CA VAL A 115 -1.38 -14.59 -6.38
C VAL A 115 -0.09 -15.35 -6.17
N GLY A 116 0.68 -14.98 -5.15
CA GLY A 116 1.89 -15.68 -4.74
C GLY A 116 3.10 -14.79 -4.56
N TRP A 117 4.23 -15.44 -4.39
CA TRP A 117 5.53 -14.79 -4.25
C TRP A 117 6.08 -14.40 -5.62
N ASN A 118 6.51 -13.15 -5.74
CA ASN A 118 7.19 -12.66 -6.93
C ASN A 118 8.28 -11.67 -6.55
N SER A 119 9.23 -11.47 -7.45
CA SER A 119 10.36 -10.60 -7.22
C SER A 119 10.03 -9.14 -7.53
N ILE A 120 10.54 -8.26 -6.68
CA ILE A 120 10.53 -6.81 -6.92
C ILE A 120 11.96 -6.33 -7.11
N LYS A 121 12.14 -5.34 -7.97
CA LYS A 121 13.42 -4.68 -8.22
C LYS A 121 13.29 -3.18 -7.96
N ALA A 122 14.18 -2.64 -7.10
CA ALA A 122 14.23 -1.21 -6.84
C ALA A 122 14.52 -0.40 -8.11
N GLN A 123 13.89 0.77 -8.24
CA GLN A 123 14.19 1.78 -9.25
C GLN A 123 14.72 3.03 -8.56
N GLY A 124 16.03 3.27 -8.69
CA GLY A 124 16.69 4.39 -8.01
C GLY A 124 16.80 4.22 -6.48
N GLU A 125 16.92 5.32 -5.77
CA GLU A 125 16.92 5.33 -4.31
C GLU A 125 15.52 5.02 -3.76
N ASN A 126 15.45 4.08 -2.84
CA ASN A 126 14.19 3.67 -2.21
C ASN A 126 14.44 3.42 -0.72
N ASP A 127 14.04 4.38 0.11
CA ASP A 127 14.24 4.32 1.57
C ASP A 127 13.62 3.07 2.19
N LEU A 128 12.50 2.59 1.66
CA LEU A 128 11.85 1.39 2.19
C LEU A 128 12.61 0.10 1.86
N MET A 129 13.49 0.12 0.85
CA MET A 129 14.29 -1.04 0.46
C MET A 129 15.74 -0.99 1.00
N LYS A 130 16.09 -0.04 1.86
CA LYS A 130 17.41 0.02 2.48
C LYS A 130 17.76 -1.27 3.23
N GLY A 131 18.97 -1.78 3.00
CA GLY A 131 19.45 -3.02 3.63
C GLY A 131 18.88 -4.32 3.05
N LEU A 132 18.07 -4.22 1.99
CA LEU A 132 17.59 -5.34 1.20
C LEU A 132 18.50 -5.55 -0.03
N ASN A 133 18.40 -6.72 -0.66
CA ASN A 133 19.07 -6.97 -1.94
C ASN A 133 18.39 -6.17 -3.06
N GLU A 134 19.08 -5.98 -4.19
CA GLU A 134 18.52 -5.31 -5.36
C GLU A 134 17.21 -5.96 -5.83
N THR A 135 17.08 -7.28 -5.63
CA THR A 135 15.89 -8.06 -5.94
C THR A 135 15.45 -8.83 -4.71
N GLU A 136 14.20 -8.63 -4.30
CA GLU A 136 13.60 -9.31 -3.16
C GLU A 136 12.27 -9.96 -3.53
N PHE A 137 11.93 -11.06 -2.85
CA PHE A 137 10.65 -11.73 -3.03
C PHE A 137 9.64 -11.26 -2.00
N VAL A 138 8.44 -10.90 -2.48
CA VAL A 138 7.33 -10.43 -1.68
C VAL A 138 6.02 -11.09 -2.13
N TYR A 139 4.99 -11.03 -1.30
CA TYR A 139 3.71 -11.71 -1.56
C TYR A 139 2.67 -10.77 -2.15
N PHE A 140 2.09 -11.19 -3.26
CA PHE A 140 1.05 -10.47 -4.00
C PHE A 140 -0.28 -11.23 -4.00
N VAL A 141 -1.39 -10.47 -4.01
CA VAL A 141 -2.73 -10.95 -4.33
C VAL A 141 -3.54 -9.80 -4.90
N HIS A 142 -3.55 -9.63 -6.24
CA HIS A 142 -4.26 -8.52 -6.89
C HIS A 142 -4.60 -8.83 -8.35
N SER A 143 -5.72 -8.26 -8.84
CA SER A 143 -6.12 -8.31 -10.24
C SER A 143 -5.87 -6.99 -10.98
N PHE A 144 -5.68 -5.90 -10.21
CA PHE A 144 -5.49 -4.55 -10.71
C PHE A 144 -4.11 -4.04 -10.27
N TYR A 145 -3.51 -3.15 -11.02
CA TYR A 145 -2.15 -2.67 -10.82
C TYR A 145 -1.97 -1.22 -11.28
N ALA A 146 -0.99 -0.53 -10.74
CA ALA A 146 -0.49 0.74 -11.24
C ALA A 146 0.54 0.48 -12.35
N PRO A 147 0.35 1.00 -13.58
CA PRO A 147 1.41 0.98 -14.60
C PRO A 147 2.68 1.65 -14.07
N VAL A 148 3.85 1.29 -14.65
CA VAL A 148 5.11 1.99 -14.35
C VAL A 148 4.96 3.46 -14.73
N ASN A 149 5.31 4.37 -13.81
CA ASN A 149 5.08 5.81 -13.92
C ASN A 149 6.17 6.61 -13.16
N ALA A 150 6.05 7.92 -13.14
CA ALA A 150 7.03 8.82 -12.50
C ALA A 150 7.18 8.64 -10.97
N TYR A 151 6.21 8.02 -10.31
CA TYR A 151 6.25 7.76 -8.86
C TYR A 151 6.79 6.38 -8.51
N THR A 152 7.07 5.54 -9.52
CA THR A 152 7.52 4.16 -9.31
C THR A 152 8.89 4.11 -8.66
N THR A 153 9.00 3.42 -7.53
CA THR A 153 10.29 3.20 -6.81
C THR A 153 10.69 1.73 -6.73
N ALA A 154 9.80 0.82 -7.11
CA ALA A 154 10.12 -0.58 -7.37
C ALA A 154 9.18 -1.17 -8.41
N VAL A 155 9.69 -2.09 -9.22
CA VAL A 155 8.94 -2.76 -10.29
C VAL A 155 8.86 -4.25 -10.00
N CYS A 156 7.75 -4.85 -10.39
CA CYS A 156 7.56 -6.28 -10.49
C CYS A 156 7.11 -6.62 -11.92
N GLU A 157 7.47 -7.82 -12.39
CA GLU A 157 7.00 -8.34 -13.66
C GLU A 157 6.02 -9.49 -13.45
N TYR A 158 4.87 -9.41 -14.10
CA TYR A 158 3.89 -10.50 -14.13
C TYR A 158 3.36 -10.73 -15.55
N VAL A 159 2.32 -10.05 -15.97
CA VAL A 159 1.88 -10.05 -17.38
C VAL A 159 2.76 -9.08 -18.19
N HIS A 160 3.14 -8.00 -17.56
CA HIS A 160 4.06 -6.96 -17.99
C HIS A 160 4.61 -6.24 -16.76
N PRO A 161 5.62 -5.37 -16.89
CA PRO A 161 6.12 -4.59 -15.77
C PRO A 161 5.03 -3.71 -15.16
N PHE A 162 4.96 -3.66 -13.83
CA PHE A 162 4.06 -2.79 -13.09
C PHE A 162 4.73 -2.19 -11.85
N SER A 163 4.16 -1.13 -11.30
CA SER A 163 4.66 -0.49 -10.08
C SER A 163 4.39 -1.37 -8.87
N ALA A 164 5.42 -2.00 -8.33
CA ALA A 164 5.35 -2.72 -7.07
C ALA A 164 5.34 -1.77 -5.87
N MET A 165 6.00 -0.61 -6.01
CA MET A 165 6.00 0.46 -5.01
C MET A 165 5.89 1.83 -5.69
N LEU A 166 5.20 2.76 -5.02
CA LEU A 166 5.12 4.17 -5.39
C LEU A 166 5.59 5.04 -4.22
N HIS A 167 6.16 6.21 -4.54
CA HIS A 167 6.50 7.23 -3.57
C HIS A 167 6.24 8.63 -4.11
N LYS A 168 5.62 9.47 -3.27
CA LYS A 168 5.42 10.90 -3.51
C LYS A 168 5.34 11.61 -2.18
N ASP A 169 6.21 12.59 -1.96
CA ASP A 169 6.26 13.39 -0.73
C ASP A 169 6.35 12.48 0.53
N ASN A 170 5.36 12.54 1.40
CA ASN A 170 5.25 11.71 2.61
C ASN A 170 4.45 10.40 2.39
N PHE A 171 4.00 10.11 1.16
CA PHE A 171 3.22 8.92 0.83
C PHE A 171 4.09 7.84 0.22
N TYR A 172 4.17 6.72 0.89
CA TYR A 172 4.79 5.48 0.45
C TYR A 172 3.71 4.44 0.21
N ALA A 173 3.81 3.68 -0.86
CA ALA A 173 2.80 2.70 -1.20
C ALA A 173 3.41 1.43 -1.79
N ALA A 174 2.87 0.26 -1.43
CA ALA A 174 3.29 -1.05 -1.91
C ALA A 174 2.09 -1.84 -2.40
N GLN A 175 2.18 -2.44 -3.60
CA GLN A 175 1.13 -3.32 -4.13
C GLN A 175 1.09 -4.67 -3.42
N PHE A 176 2.21 -5.11 -2.90
CA PHE A 176 2.34 -6.35 -2.14
C PHE A 176 1.98 -6.16 -0.67
N HIS A 177 1.83 -7.28 0.01
CA HIS A 177 1.56 -7.33 1.44
C HIS A 177 2.87 -7.46 2.23
N ALA A 178 3.43 -6.34 2.69
CA ALA A 178 4.67 -6.34 3.48
C ALA A 178 4.50 -7.18 4.76
N GLU A 179 3.33 -7.14 5.38
CA GLU A 179 3.01 -7.85 6.63
C GLU A 179 3.09 -9.38 6.55
N ILE A 180 3.02 -9.94 5.35
CA ILE A 180 3.14 -11.38 5.08
C ILE A 180 4.27 -11.73 4.11
N SER A 181 5.17 -10.77 3.83
CA SER A 181 6.31 -10.95 2.92
C SER A 181 7.61 -11.37 3.63
N GLY A 182 7.51 -12.08 4.76
CA GLY A 182 8.65 -12.65 5.47
C GLY A 182 9.66 -11.59 5.92
N LYS A 183 10.97 -11.91 5.81
CA LYS A 183 12.04 -11.01 6.25
C LYS A 183 12.12 -9.72 5.44
N ALA A 184 11.89 -9.79 4.13
CA ALA A 184 11.89 -8.61 3.26
C ALA A 184 10.76 -7.64 3.66
N GLY A 185 9.55 -8.15 3.87
CA GLY A 185 8.42 -7.34 4.33
C GLY A 185 8.65 -6.74 5.72
N GLU A 186 9.22 -7.51 6.65
CA GLU A 186 9.58 -7.00 7.98
C GLU A 186 10.63 -5.88 7.90
N GLN A 187 11.64 -6.02 7.04
CA GLN A 187 12.64 -4.97 6.85
C GLN A 187 12.01 -3.70 6.24
N ILE A 188 11.11 -3.85 5.26
CA ILE A 188 10.37 -2.72 4.67
C ILE A 188 9.55 -1.98 5.74
N LEU A 189 8.85 -2.71 6.62
CA LEU A 189 8.12 -2.10 7.74
C LEU A 189 9.06 -1.38 8.71
N LYS A 190 10.20 -1.99 9.08
CA LYS A 190 11.23 -1.35 9.92
C LYS A 190 11.78 -0.09 9.28
N ASN A 191 12.07 -0.12 7.99
CA ASN A 191 12.55 1.04 7.24
C ASN A 191 11.51 2.17 7.24
N PHE A 192 10.25 1.84 7.02
CA PHE A 192 9.15 2.83 7.13
C PHE A 192 9.08 3.44 8.52
N LEU A 193 9.23 2.64 9.58
CA LEU A 193 9.21 3.16 10.95
C LEU A 193 10.45 4.01 11.29
N ALA A 194 11.54 3.85 10.56
CA ALA A 194 12.78 4.62 10.74
C ALA A 194 12.81 5.96 9.97
N LEU A 195 11.87 6.21 9.04
CA LEU A 195 11.73 7.52 8.39
C LEU A 195 11.37 8.58 9.44
#